data_0e8cb91d8cfa069209d9a699a460ebdf
#
_entry.id   0e8cb91d8cfa069209d9a699a460ebdf
#
_cell.length_a   1.000
_cell.length_b   1.000
_cell.length_c   1.000
_cell.angle_alpha   90.00
_cell.angle_beta   90.00
_cell.angle_gamma   90.00
#
_symmetry.space_group_name_H-M   'P 1'
#
loop_
_entity.id
_entity.type
_entity.pdbx_description
1 polymer ?
#
loop_
_entity_poly.entity_id
_entity_poly.type
_entity_poly.pdbx_seq_one_letter_code
_entity_poly.pdbx_strand_id
1 'polypeptide(L)'
;MRPLRPEDFDDLYAVASDPLIWEQHPHNTRYQEEVFRKFFRDALASGGALIAIDSETGRVIGSSRYDGYDQEKSQVEIGWTFLARSHWGGVYNGEMKRLMLEHAFKFVEHVVFVIGIQNFRSQKAVEKLGAVRVGTTVDGAGADCFIYRLPGTP
;
A
#
# COMPACT_ATOMS: atom_id res chain seq x y z
N MET A 1 1.96 -13.04 -3.02
CA MET A 1 2.06 -12.24 -1.75
C MET A 1 1.84 -13.16 -0.56
N ARG A 2 2.41 -12.86 0.55
CA ARG A 2 2.18 -13.56 1.83
C ARG A 2 2.23 -12.57 2.99
N PRO A 3 1.74 -12.95 4.18
CA PRO A 3 1.86 -12.10 5.36
C PRO A 3 3.29 -11.73 5.68
N LEU A 4 3.49 -10.49 6.13
CA LEU A 4 4.80 -9.97 6.53
C LEU A 4 5.26 -10.67 7.80
N ARG A 5 6.56 -10.95 7.89
CA ARG A 5 7.21 -11.60 9.04
C ARG A 5 8.37 -10.75 9.54
N PRO A 6 8.74 -10.87 10.84
CA PRO A 6 9.89 -10.12 11.37
C PRO A 6 11.19 -10.34 10.60
N GLU A 7 11.43 -11.54 10.09
CA GLU A 7 12.64 -11.89 9.33
C GLU A 7 12.70 -11.27 7.94
N ASP A 8 11.63 -10.64 7.48
CA ASP A 8 11.58 -9.98 6.17
C ASP A 8 12.25 -8.60 6.14
N PHE A 9 12.67 -8.07 7.29
CA PHE A 9 13.14 -6.69 7.39
C PHE A 9 14.28 -6.38 6.42
N ASP A 10 15.34 -7.18 6.39
CA ASP A 10 16.52 -6.88 5.59
C ASP A 10 16.21 -6.85 4.09
N ASP A 11 15.48 -7.85 3.60
CA ASP A 11 15.10 -7.92 2.19
C ASP A 11 14.16 -6.78 1.79
N LEU A 12 13.22 -6.44 2.67
CA LEU A 12 12.27 -5.38 2.38
C LEU A 12 12.93 -4.00 2.47
N TYR A 13 13.82 -3.80 3.44
CA TYR A 13 14.57 -2.54 3.52
C TYR A 13 15.50 -2.33 2.34
N ALA A 14 16.06 -3.39 1.78
CA ALA A 14 16.87 -3.28 0.55
C ALA A 14 16.06 -2.62 -0.58
N VAL A 15 14.76 -2.89 -0.67
CA VAL A 15 13.86 -2.20 -1.61
C VAL A 15 13.57 -0.77 -1.13
N ALA A 16 13.17 -0.61 0.12
CA ALA A 16 12.71 0.67 0.68
C ALA A 16 13.83 1.71 0.81
N SER A 17 15.10 1.31 0.81
CA SER A 17 16.24 2.20 0.95
C SER A 17 16.47 3.13 -0.26
N ASP A 18 15.75 2.92 -1.35
CA ASP A 18 15.80 3.76 -2.54
C ASP A 18 14.97 5.03 -2.30
N PRO A 19 15.61 6.22 -2.18
CA PRO A 19 14.86 7.45 -1.90
C PRO A 19 13.86 7.83 -2.99
N LEU A 20 14.07 7.40 -4.22
CA LEU A 20 13.21 7.74 -5.34
C LEU A 20 11.84 7.03 -5.27
N ILE A 21 11.74 5.95 -4.50
CA ILE A 21 10.45 5.30 -4.22
C ILE A 21 9.50 6.26 -3.50
N TRP A 22 10.03 7.10 -2.61
CA TRP A 22 9.26 7.93 -1.69
C TRP A 22 9.12 9.38 -2.13
N GLU A 23 9.67 9.76 -3.28
CA GLU A 23 9.77 11.14 -3.73
C GLU A 23 8.43 11.89 -3.76
N GLN A 24 7.35 11.24 -4.22
CA GLN A 24 6.01 11.83 -4.27
C GLN A 24 5.16 11.54 -3.03
N HIS A 25 5.67 10.73 -2.12
CA HIS A 25 4.94 10.34 -0.93
C HIS A 25 5.02 11.44 0.13
N PRO A 26 3.94 11.71 0.91
CA PRO A 26 3.99 12.72 1.99
C PRO A 26 5.02 12.37 3.06
N HIS A 27 5.34 11.09 3.26
CA HIS A 27 6.37 10.63 4.19
C HIS A 27 7.59 10.18 3.39
N ASN A 28 8.31 11.15 2.85
CA ASN A 28 9.39 10.90 1.87
C ASN A 28 10.73 10.50 2.48
N THR A 29 10.80 10.34 3.82
CA THR A 29 12.03 9.94 4.53
C THR A 29 12.08 8.44 4.87
N ARG A 30 11.12 7.65 4.41
CA ARG A 30 11.04 6.21 4.72
C ARG A 30 12.19 5.38 4.15
N TYR A 31 13.02 5.96 3.28
CA TYR A 31 14.26 5.32 2.85
C TYR A 31 15.34 5.30 3.95
N GLN A 32 15.21 6.13 4.99
CA GLN A 32 16.12 6.12 6.13
C GLN A 32 15.81 4.94 7.05
N GLU A 33 16.85 4.24 7.46
CA GLU A 33 16.69 2.98 8.22
C GLU A 33 15.85 3.15 9.48
N GLU A 34 16.11 4.20 10.26
CA GLU A 34 15.36 4.45 11.52
C GLU A 34 13.87 4.68 11.27
N VAL A 35 13.56 5.46 10.22
CA VAL A 35 12.17 5.74 9.84
C VAL A 35 11.50 4.46 9.33
N PHE A 36 12.20 3.69 8.51
CA PHE A 36 11.67 2.43 7.99
C PHE A 36 11.48 1.38 9.09
N ARG A 37 12.33 1.35 10.11
CA ARG A 37 12.15 0.43 11.26
C ARG A 37 10.82 0.67 11.96
N LYS A 38 10.43 1.93 12.15
CA LYS A 38 9.13 2.27 12.73
C LYS A 38 8.00 1.84 11.81
N PHE A 39 8.11 2.14 10.52
CA PHE A 39 7.14 1.73 9.51
C PHE A 39 6.94 0.20 9.53
N PHE A 40 8.03 -0.54 9.60
CA PHE A 40 8.01 -2.00 9.61
C PHE A 40 7.36 -2.57 10.89
N ARG A 41 7.70 -1.99 12.05
CA ARG A 41 7.07 -2.39 13.33
C ARG A 41 5.56 -2.13 13.30
N ASP A 42 5.15 -0.97 12.81
CA ASP A 42 3.73 -0.63 12.70
C ASP A 42 3.01 -1.57 11.72
N ALA A 43 3.69 -1.94 10.64
CA ALA A 43 3.15 -2.90 9.68
C ALA A 43 2.92 -4.28 10.32
N LEU A 44 3.90 -4.78 11.07
CA LEU A 44 3.74 -6.06 11.80
C LEU A 44 2.61 -5.97 12.84
N ALA A 45 2.55 -4.87 13.58
CA ALA A 45 1.54 -4.68 14.62
C ALA A 45 0.12 -4.58 14.02
N SER A 46 -0.04 -4.12 12.81
CA SER A 46 -1.34 -4.00 12.15
C SER A 46 -2.03 -5.35 11.89
N GLY A 47 -1.24 -6.41 11.74
CA GLY A 47 -1.74 -7.73 11.38
C GLY A 47 -2.22 -7.85 9.93
N GLY A 48 -2.18 -6.76 9.15
CA GLY A 48 -2.68 -6.73 7.77
C GLY A 48 -1.63 -6.50 6.70
N ALA A 49 -0.35 -6.45 7.07
CA ALA A 49 0.72 -6.21 6.12
C ALA A 49 1.11 -7.47 5.34
N LEU A 50 1.39 -7.27 4.05
CA LEU A 50 1.79 -8.32 3.12
C LEU A 50 3.11 -7.95 2.46
N ILE A 51 3.92 -8.95 2.18
CA ILE A 51 5.12 -8.80 1.37
C ILE A 51 4.86 -9.29 -0.05
N ALA A 52 5.39 -8.59 -1.03
CA ALA A 52 5.29 -8.98 -2.44
C ALA A 52 6.61 -9.60 -2.90
N ILE A 53 6.52 -10.76 -3.50
CA ILE A 53 7.66 -11.52 -4.01
C ILE A 53 7.42 -11.80 -5.47
N ASP A 54 8.41 -11.49 -6.31
CA ASP A 54 8.38 -11.82 -7.73
C ASP A 54 8.49 -13.34 -7.88
N SER A 55 7.46 -13.98 -8.44
CA SER A 55 7.40 -15.42 -8.58
C SER A 55 8.47 -16.00 -9.52
N GLU A 56 8.97 -15.19 -10.46
CA GLU A 56 10.00 -15.64 -11.41
C GLU A 56 11.39 -15.64 -10.78
N THR A 57 11.70 -14.67 -9.93
CA THR A 57 13.05 -14.48 -9.38
C THR A 57 13.17 -14.88 -7.92
N GLY A 58 12.05 -14.98 -7.19
CA GLY A 58 12.04 -15.17 -5.74
C GLY A 58 12.44 -13.95 -4.95
N ARG A 59 12.62 -12.79 -5.61
CA ARG A 59 13.04 -11.55 -4.95
C ARG A 59 11.88 -10.83 -4.31
N VAL A 60 12.13 -10.25 -3.14
CA VAL A 60 11.22 -9.31 -2.49
C VAL A 60 11.21 -8.02 -3.32
N ILE A 61 10.01 -7.57 -3.71
CA ILE A 61 9.85 -6.41 -4.57
C ILE A 61 9.02 -5.28 -3.94
N GLY A 62 8.35 -5.52 -2.83
CA GLY A 62 7.56 -4.49 -2.18
C GLY A 62 6.66 -4.99 -1.09
N SER A 63 5.72 -4.15 -0.68
CA SER A 63 4.77 -4.44 0.38
C SER A 63 3.49 -3.65 0.19
N SER A 64 2.43 -4.12 0.82
CA SER A 64 1.16 -3.42 0.93
C SER A 64 0.47 -3.87 2.21
N ARG A 65 -0.58 -3.14 2.63
CA ARG A 65 -1.19 -3.40 3.94
C ARG A 65 -2.69 -3.17 3.89
N TYR A 66 -3.44 -4.09 4.52
CA TYR A 66 -4.82 -3.84 4.92
C TYR A 66 -4.82 -3.19 6.29
N ASP A 67 -5.70 -2.21 6.49
CA ASP A 67 -5.88 -1.57 7.78
C ASP A 67 -7.29 -0.98 7.88
N GLY A 68 -7.68 -0.56 9.08
CA GLY A 68 -8.91 0.17 9.28
C GLY A 68 -10.18 -0.59 8.90
N TYR A 69 -10.21 -1.90 9.13
CA TYR A 69 -11.44 -2.68 8.89
C TYR A 69 -12.60 -2.10 9.72
N ASP A 70 -13.69 -1.75 9.04
CA ASP A 70 -14.89 -1.18 9.65
C ASP A 70 -16.09 -2.04 9.24
N GLN A 71 -16.61 -2.82 10.18
CA GLN A 71 -17.70 -3.73 9.94
C GLN A 71 -19.01 -2.98 9.61
N GLU A 72 -19.26 -1.85 10.28
CA GLU A 72 -20.49 -1.08 10.06
C GLU A 72 -20.55 -0.50 8.64
N LYS A 73 -19.44 0.03 8.16
CA LYS A 73 -19.32 0.58 6.80
C LYS A 73 -19.03 -0.50 5.76
N SER A 74 -18.74 -1.71 6.19
CA SER A 74 -18.30 -2.81 5.34
C SER A 74 -17.15 -2.39 4.42
N GLN A 75 -16.08 -1.88 5.03
CA GLN A 75 -14.93 -1.36 4.29
C GLN A 75 -13.62 -1.69 4.98
N VAL A 76 -12.55 -1.69 4.19
CA VAL A 76 -11.16 -1.82 4.64
C VAL A 76 -10.29 -0.89 3.80
N GLU A 77 -9.24 -0.35 4.41
CA GLU A 77 -8.24 0.43 3.68
C GLU A 77 -7.16 -0.49 3.12
N ILE A 78 -6.73 -0.23 1.88
CA ILE A 78 -5.50 -0.77 1.30
C ILE A 78 -4.54 0.41 1.15
N GLY A 79 -3.35 0.29 1.69
CA GLY A 79 -2.37 1.37 1.62
C GLY A 79 -0.98 0.90 2.01
N TRP A 80 -0.14 1.87 2.34
CA TRP A 80 1.28 1.64 2.68
C TRP A 80 2.00 0.83 1.62
N THR A 81 1.59 1.03 0.35
CA THR A 81 2.12 0.27 -0.79
C THR A 81 3.39 0.91 -1.30
N PHE A 82 4.42 0.12 -1.48
CA PHE A 82 5.59 0.51 -2.25
C PHE A 82 6.11 -0.67 -3.05
N LEU A 83 6.81 -0.37 -4.13
CA LEU A 83 7.30 -1.35 -5.09
C LEU A 83 8.67 -0.91 -5.59
N ALA A 84 9.59 -1.86 -5.75
CA ALA A 84 10.90 -1.59 -6.34
C ALA A 84 10.72 -0.90 -7.70
N ARG A 85 11.53 0.13 -7.97
CA ARG A 85 11.42 0.91 -9.22
C ARG A 85 11.62 0.04 -10.47
N SER A 86 12.42 -1.01 -10.37
CA SER A 86 12.58 -2.00 -11.43
C SER A 86 11.27 -2.66 -11.89
N HIS A 87 10.25 -2.61 -11.04
CA HIS A 87 8.94 -3.23 -11.28
C HIS A 87 7.83 -2.20 -11.51
N TRP A 88 8.18 -0.91 -11.63
CA TRP A 88 7.22 0.14 -11.97
C TRP A 88 6.83 0.09 -13.45
N GLY A 89 5.62 0.60 -13.75
CA GLY A 89 5.14 0.75 -15.12
C GLY A 89 4.77 -0.55 -15.82
N GLY A 90 4.88 -1.67 -15.12
CA GLY A 90 4.51 -2.98 -15.63
C GLY A 90 3.22 -3.50 -14.99
N VAL A 91 3.11 -4.82 -14.94
CA VAL A 91 1.91 -5.52 -14.45
C VAL A 91 1.87 -5.69 -12.94
N TYR A 92 2.98 -5.47 -12.24
CA TYR A 92 3.15 -5.89 -10.83
C TYR A 92 2.24 -5.15 -9.87
N ASN A 93 2.15 -3.81 -9.97
CA ASN A 93 1.27 -3.05 -9.08
C ASN A 93 -0.20 -3.42 -9.30
N GLY A 94 -0.61 -3.55 -10.55
CA GLY A 94 -1.96 -3.98 -10.90
C GLY A 94 -2.27 -5.36 -10.37
N GLU A 95 -1.32 -6.30 -10.48
CA GLU A 95 -1.47 -7.66 -9.98
C GLU A 95 -1.58 -7.70 -8.46
N MET A 96 -0.74 -6.94 -7.75
CA MET A 96 -0.83 -6.81 -6.29
C MET A 96 -2.20 -6.30 -5.87
N LYS A 97 -2.67 -5.24 -6.50
CA LYS A 97 -3.99 -4.66 -6.20
C LYS A 97 -5.12 -5.64 -6.53
N ARG A 98 -5.03 -6.33 -7.67
CA ARG A 98 -6.02 -7.33 -8.05
C ARG A 98 -6.15 -8.43 -6.99
N LEU A 99 -5.02 -8.99 -6.55
CA LEU A 99 -5.01 -10.04 -5.54
C LEU A 99 -5.59 -9.55 -4.21
N MET A 100 -5.21 -8.35 -3.79
CA MET A 100 -5.71 -7.78 -2.54
C MET A 100 -7.19 -7.44 -2.61
N LEU A 101 -7.66 -6.90 -3.72
CA LEU A 101 -9.07 -6.57 -3.92
C LEU A 101 -9.94 -7.82 -3.99
N GLU A 102 -9.51 -8.85 -4.71
CA GLU A 102 -10.25 -10.12 -4.76
C GLU A 102 -10.43 -10.71 -3.37
N HIS A 103 -9.39 -10.67 -2.55
CA HIS A 103 -9.48 -11.16 -1.17
C HIS A 103 -10.39 -10.28 -0.32
N ALA A 104 -10.21 -8.96 -0.37
CA ALA A 104 -10.97 -8.02 0.44
C ALA A 104 -12.48 -8.10 0.16
N PHE A 105 -12.88 -8.19 -1.10
CA PHE A 105 -14.30 -8.22 -1.48
C PHE A 105 -15.03 -9.51 -1.10
N LYS A 106 -14.34 -10.49 -0.55
CA LYS A 106 -14.98 -11.63 0.11
C LYS A 106 -15.58 -11.27 1.47
N PHE A 107 -15.12 -10.15 2.06
CA PHE A 107 -15.47 -9.77 3.44
C PHE A 107 -16.10 -8.39 3.54
N VAL A 108 -15.81 -7.49 2.59
CA VAL A 108 -16.29 -6.11 2.60
C VAL A 108 -16.89 -5.71 1.27
N GLU A 109 -17.75 -4.68 1.31
CA GLU A 109 -18.40 -4.14 0.10
C GLU A 109 -17.55 -3.04 -0.56
N HIS A 110 -16.67 -2.39 0.22
CA HIS A 110 -15.90 -1.24 -0.25
C HIS A 110 -14.44 -1.36 0.21
N VAL A 111 -13.55 -0.88 -0.66
CA VAL A 111 -12.14 -0.66 -0.32
C VAL A 111 -11.86 0.83 -0.43
N VAL A 112 -11.13 1.38 0.54
CA VAL A 112 -10.70 2.76 0.52
C VAL A 112 -9.17 2.85 0.39
N PHE A 113 -8.72 3.91 -0.29
CA PHE A 113 -7.31 4.25 -0.41
C PHE A 113 -7.14 5.69 0.09
N VAL A 114 -6.17 5.91 0.96
CA VAL A 114 -5.83 7.25 1.46
C VAL A 114 -4.47 7.63 0.88
N ILE A 115 -4.44 8.63 0.02
CA ILE A 115 -3.28 8.93 -0.81
C ILE A 115 -2.92 10.40 -0.69
N GLY A 116 -1.64 10.70 -0.45
CA GLY A 116 -1.15 12.08 -0.37
C GLY A 116 -1.53 12.91 -1.59
N ILE A 117 -1.88 14.18 -1.37
CA ILE A 117 -2.38 15.05 -2.45
C ILE A 117 -1.36 15.28 -3.57
N GLN A 118 -0.06 15.08 -3.29
CA GLN A 118 1.01 15.20 -4.29
C GLN A 118 1.52 13.85 -4.79
N ASN A 119 0.96 12.75 -4.33
CA ASN A 119 1.34 11.42 -4.76
C ASN A 119 0.56 11.02 -6.02
N PHE A 120 0.88 11.68 -7.13
CA PHE A 120 0.14 11.58 -8.39
C PHE A 120 0.19 10.16 -8.96
N ARG A 121 1.31 9.47 -8.82
CA ARG A 121 1.48 8.09 -9.31
C ARG A 121 0.47 7.15 -8.65
N SER A 122 0.34 7.22 -7.33
CA SER A 122 -0.61 6.40 -6.59
C SER A 122 -2.06 6.77 -6.89
N GLN A 123 -2.34 8.07 -7.06
CA GLN A 123 -3.68 8.54 -7.44
C GLN A 123 -4.09 7.94 -8.79
N LYS A 124 -3.22 8.01 -9.78
CA LYS A 124 -3.48 7.45 -11.11
C LYS A 124 -3.67 5.93 -11.06
N ALA A 125 -2.89 5.24 -10.22
CA ALA A 125 -2.98 3.79 -10.10
C ALA A 125 -4.36 3.35 -9.59
N VAL A 126 -4.91 4.01 -8.57
CA VAL A 126 -6.23 3.64 -8.04
C VAL A 126 -7.36 4.12 -8.94
N GLU A 127 -7.20 5.24 -9.63
CA GLU A 127 -8.18 5.73 -10.62
C GLU A 127 -8.32 4.74 -11.77
N LYS A 128 -7.23 4.11 -12.21
CA LYS A 128 -7.26 3.05 -13.22
C LYS A 128 -8.08 1.84 -12.78
N LEU A 129 -8.15 1.57 -11.49
CA LEU A 129 -8.96 0.48 -10.94
C LEU A 129 -10.45 0.83 -10.89
N GLY A 130 -10.81 2.08 -11.13
CA GLY A 130 -12.18 2.58 -11.04
C GLY A 130 -12.50 3.24 -9.71
N ALA A 131 -11.53 3.46 -8.84
CA ALA A 131 -11.75 4.16 -7.58
C ALA A 131 -12.10 5.63 -7.83
N VAL A 132 -13.01 6.17 -7.02
CA VAL A 132 -13.50 7.54 -7.12
C VAL A 132 -13.10 8.31 -5.88
N ARG A 133 -12.61 9.53 -6.08
CA ARG A 133 -12.32 10.44 -4.97
C ARG A 133 -13.61 10.84 -4.28
N VAL A 134 -13.71 10.57 -2.99
CA VAL A 134 -14.92 10.85 -2.20
C VAL A 134 -14.69 11.89 -1.11
N GLY A 135 -13.45 12.30 -0.85
CA GLY A 135 -13.17 13.30 0.18
C GLY A 135 -11.69 13.54 0.38
N THR A 136 -11.42 14.31 1.43
CA THR A 136 -10.08 14.64 1.89
C THR A 136 -9.96 14.32 3.37
N THR A 137 -8.74 14.08 3.81
CA THR A 137 -8.44 13.85 5.22
C THR A 137 -7.00 14.26 5.52
N VAL A 138 -6.66 14.24 6.80
CA VAL A 138 -5.27 14.40 7.26
C VAL A 138 -4.86 13.07 7.86
N ASP A 139 -3.71 12.54 7.46
CA ASP A 139 -3.22 11.27 8.00
C ASP A 139 -2.71 11.43 9.44
N GLY A 140 -2.32 10.32 10.08
CA GLY A 140 -1.86 10.32 11.47
C GLY A 140 -0.62 11.15 11.74
N ALA A 141 0.13 11.53 10.70
CA ALA A 141 1.32 12.37 10.80
C ALA A 141 1.09 13.82 10.32
N GLY A 142 -0.16 14.20 10.01
CA GLY A 142 -0.53 15.56 9.64
C GLY A 142 -0.42 15.89 8.16
N ALA A 143 -0.26 14.91 7.29
CA ALA A 143 -0.20 15.15 5.85
C ALA A 143 -1.59 15.15 5.22
N ASP A 144 -1.83 16.08 4.29
CA ASP A 144 -3.10 16.17 3.55
C ASP A 144 -3.20 15.03 2.55
N CYS A 145 -4.35 14.36 2.52
CA CYS A 145 -4.61 13.21 1.67
C CYS A 145 -5.98 13.28 1.03
N PHE A 146 -6.11 12.63 -0.13
CA PHE A 146 -7.40 12.32 -0.74
C PHE A 146 -7.86 10.94 -0.30
N ILE A 147 -9.17 10.78 -0.17
CA ILE A 147 -9.82 9.48 0.07
C ILE A 147 -10.42 9.02 -1.24
N TYR A 148 -10.02 7.84 -1.69
CA TYR A 148 -10.60 7.15 -2.85
C TYR A 148 -11.38 5.95 -2.36
N ARG A 149 -12.49 5.65 -3.02
CA ARG A 149 -13.34 4.53 -2.67
C ARG A 149 -13.64 3.69 -3.91
N LEU A 150 -13.53 2.38 -3.74
CA LEU A 150 -13.84 1.41 -4.79
C LEU A 150 -14.88 0.43 -4.27
N PRO A 151 -16.09 0.36 -4.86
CA PRO A 151 -17.06 -0.67 -4.50
C PRO A 151 -16.71 -1.99 -5.16
N GLY A 152 -17.04 -3.08 -4.47
CA GLY A 152 -16.98 -4.42 -5.07
C GLY A 152 -18.02 -4.56 -6.16
N THR A 153 -17.74 -5.42 -7.13
CA THR A 153 -18.73 -5.78 -8.16
C THR A 153 -19.79 -6.70 -7.54
N PRO A 154 -21.07 -6.50 -7.87
CA PRO A 154 -22.13 -7.37 -7.37
C PRO A 154 -21.97 -8.81 -7.86
#